data_5b0046f5a6f9e713144034be3a4c33a3
#
_entry.id   5b0046f5a6f9e713144034be3a4c33a3
#
_cell.length_a   1.000
_cell.length_b   1.000
_cell.length_c   1.000
_cell.angle_alpha   90.00
_cell.angle_beta   90.00
_cell.angle_gamma   90.00
#
_symmetry.space_group_name_H-M   'P 1'
#
loop_
_entity.id
_entity.type
_entity.pdbx_description
1 polymer ?
#
loop_
_entity_poly.entity_id
_entity_poly.type
_entity_poly.pdbx_seq_one_letter_code
_entity_poly.pdbx_strand_id
1 'polypeptide(L)'
;MPESCKDRPTRCYEHIFLLSKEKKYYYDAAAIAEPIAPGTAARYRQGRSAGHKYAEEVPGQGKVQGINKTRSGGYYDDALMPTTRNKRDVWLINTVPYKGGHFAAYPPKLVETCILAGCPAGGVVLDPFLGSGTTGLAAKSLDRRYIGIELNAEYCALAGARIGGGNT
;
A
#
# COMPACT_ATOMS: atom_id res chain seq x y z
N MET A 1 0.31 -20.38 2.49
CA MET A 1 0.65 -21.33 1.40
C MET A 1 -0.59 -21.56 0.58
N PRO A 2 -0.53 -21.59 -0.76
CA PRO A 2 -1.69 -21.93 -1.56
C PRO A 2 -2.13 -23.37 -1.26
N GLU A 3 -3.44 -23.58 -1.24
CA GLU A 3 -4.02 -24.92 -1.04
C GLU A 3 -3.65 -25.84 -2.21
N SER A 4 -3.36 -27.11 -1.93
CA SER A 4 -3.16 -28.14 -2.95
C SER A 4 -4.51 -28.79 -3.27
N CYS A 5 -5.34 -28.13 -4.09
CA CYS A 5 -6.63 -28.65 -4.52
C CYS A 5 -6.68 -28.85 -6.06
N LYS A 6 -7.48 -29.84 -6.52
CA LYS A 6 -7.63 -30.17 -7.94
C LYS A 6 -9.06 -30.03 -8.44
N ASP A 7 -10.01 -29.80 -7.54
CA ASP A 7 -11.45 -29.75 -7.76
C ASP A 7 -12.00 -28.31 -7.84
N ARG A 8 -11.16 -27.32 -7.58
CA ARG A 8 -11.50 -25.89 -7.59
C ARG A 8 -10.25 -25.04 -7.76
N PRO A 9 -10.39 -23.74 -8.10
CA PRO A 9 -9.26 -22.81 -8.10
C PRO A 9 -8.60 -22.75 -6.72
N THR A 10 -7.27 -22.78 -6.72
CA THR A 10 -6.47 -22.67 -5.49
C THR A 10 -6.62 -21.28 -4.88
N ARG A 11 -6.97 -21.22 -3.60
CA ARG A 11 -6.99 -19.94 -2.87
C ARG A 11 -5.54 -19.45 -2.67
N CYS A 12 -5.25 -18.24 -3.13
CA CYS A 12 -3.92 -17.63 -3.05
C CYS A 12 -3.94 -16.19 -2.54
N TYR A 13 -4.96 -15.82 -1.76
CA TYR A 13 -5.08 -14.49 -1.19
C TYR A 13 -5.28 -14.53 0.33
N GLU A 14 -4.89 -13.46 0.98
CA GLU A 14 -5.12 -13.19 2.40
C GLU A 14 -5.77 -11.82 2.54
N HIS A 15 -6.54 -11.64 3.63
CA HIS A 15 -7.22 -10.38 3.92
C HIS A 15 -6.39 -9.53 4.87
N ILE A 16 -6.29 -8.23 4.56
CA ILE A 16 -5.73 -7.22 5.45
C ILE A 16 -6.88 -6.31 5.85
N PHE A 17 -7.08 -6.13 7.16
CA PHE A 17 -8.14 -5.31 7.70
C PHE A 17 -7.58 -3.97 8.21
N LEU A 18 -8.16 -2.87 7.77
CA LEU A 18 -7.91 -1.55 8.34
C LEU A 18 -8.94 -1.26 9.42
N LEU A 19 -8.49 -1.18 10.65
CA LEU A 19 -9.34 -0.90 11.81
C LEU A 19 -8.91 0.43 12.44
N SER A 20 -9.88 1.21 12.90
CA SER A 20 -9.64 2.45 13.63
C SER A 20 -10.57 2.59 14.82
N LYS A 21 -10.13 3.26 15.90
CA LYS A 21 -10.99 3.57 17.05
C LYS A 21 -12.03 4.63 16.74
N GLU A 22 -11.70 5.55 15.84
CA GLU A 22 -12.51 6.72 15.53
C GLU A 22 -12.71 6.88 14.02
N LYS A 23 -13.71 7.68 13.64
CA LYS A 23 -13.99 8.00 12.23
C LYS A 23 -12.86 8.79 11.56
N LYS A 24 -12.12 9.60 12.34
CA LYS A 24 -10.95 10.34 11.86
C LYS A 24 -9.69 9.64 12.35
N TYR A 25 -8.85 9.22 11.45
CA TYR A 25 -7.59 8.54 11.72
C TYR A 25 -6.54 8.97 10.71
N TYR A 26 -5.27 8.74 11.05
CA TYR A 26 -4.17 8.99 10.12
C TYR A 26 -4.18 7.95 9.01
N TYR A 27 -4.10 8.42 7.77
CA TYR A 27 -3.91 7.57 6.59
C TYR A 27 -3.19 8.36 5.51
N ASP A 28 -1.98 7.93 5.13
CA ASP A 28 -1.18 8.56 4.10
C ASP A 28 -1.35 7.83 2.75
N ALA A 29 -2.35 8.24 1.99
CA ALA A 29 -2.61 7.69 0.67
C ALA A 29 -1.49 8.02 -0.34
N ALA A 30 -0.78 9.14 -0.16
CA ALA A 30 0.29 9.56 -1.05
C ALA A 30 1.53 8.68 -0.90
N ALA A 31 1.88 8.31 0.34
CA ALA A 31 3.04 7.48 0.64
C ALA A 31 2.96 6.08 0.01
N ILE A 32 1.74 5.58 -0.26
CA ILE A 32 1.51 4.27 -0.87
C ILE A 32 0.93 4.33 -2.29
N ALA A 33 0.88 5.53 -2.88
CA ALA A 33 0.32 5.72 -4.21
C ALA A 33 1.04 4.88 -5.28
N GLU A 34 0.30 4.44 -6.26
CA GLU A 34 0.81 3.63 -7.37
C GLU A 34 1.01 4.48 -8.63
N PRO A 35 2.01 4.19 -9.46
CA PRO A 35 2.13 4.83 -10.76
C PRO A 35 0.87 4.60 -11.61
N ILE A 36 0.45 5.59 -12.40
CA ILE A 36 -0.60 5.37 -13.38
C ILE A 36 -0.09 4.50 -14.52
N ALA A 37 -0.97 3.63 -15.06
CA ALA A 37 -0.62 2.83 -16.22
C ALA A 37 -0.40 3.72 -17.45
N PRO A 38 0.54 3.35 -18.36
CA PRO A 38 0.81 4.12 -19.60
C PRO A 38 -0.44 4.41 -20.43
N GLY A 39 -1.35 3.43 -20.54
CA GLY A 39 -2.63 3.62 -21.24
C GLY A 39 -3.57 4.63 -20.56
N THR A 40 -3.47 4.81 -19.24
CA THR A 40 -4.21 5.84 -18.53
C THR A 40 -3.61 7.22 -18.82
N ALA A 41 -2.29 7.34 -18.82
CA ALA A 41 -1.60 8.57 -19.21
C ALA A 41 -1.95 8.98 -20.65
N ALA A 42 -1.94 8.02 -21.59
CA ALA A 42 -2.34 8.27 -22.97
C ALA A 42 -3.78 8.79 -23.06
N ARG A 43 -4.73 8.19 -22.34
CA ARG A 43 -6.12 8.67 -22.30
C ARG A 43 -6.27 10.09 -21.73
N TYR A 44 -5.47 10.44 -20.75
CA TYR A 44 -5.47 11.81 -20.22
C TYR A 44 -4.98 12.81 -21.26
N ARG A 45 -3.95 12.46 -22.05
CA ARG A 45 -3.43 13.31 -23.15
C ARG A 45 -4.43 13.47 -24.29
N GLN A 46 -5.15 12.41 -24.65
CA GLN A 46 -6.13 12.45 -25.74
C GLN A 46 -7.40 13.25 -25.40
N GLY A 47 -7.66 13.51 -24.12
CA GLY A 47 -8.89 14.13 -23.69
C GLY A 47 -10.13 13.24 -23.90
N ARG A 48 -11.33 13.80 -23.72
CA ARG A 48 -12.60 13.11 -23.99
C ARG A 48 -13.02 13.37 -25.44
N SER A 49 -13.54 12.34 -26.12
CA SER A 49 -14.17 12.54 -27.42
C SER A 49 -15.40 13.44 -27.29
N ALA A 50 -15.70 14.22 -28.32
CA ALA A 50 -16.85 15.12 -28.35
C ALA A 50 -18.21 14.41 -28.14
N GLY A 51 -18.28 13.10 -28.42
CA GLY A 51 -19.48 12.29 -28.18
C GLY A 51 -19.56 11.57 -26.81
N HIS A 52 -18.67 11.90 -25.89
CA HIS A 52 -18.73 11.26 -24.58
C HIS A 52 -19.91 11.80 -23.76
N LYS A 53 -20.74 10.89 -23.17
CA LYS A 53 -21.97 11.22 -22.41
C LYS A 53 -21.82 12.28 -21.31
N TYR A 54 -20.60 12.61 -20.91
CA TYR A 54 -20.27 13.67 -19.95
C TYR A 54 -19.46 14.81 -20.60
N ALA A 55 -19.46 14.93 -21.92
CA ALA A 55 -18.83 16.05 -22.63
C ALA A 55 -19.61 17.36 -22.44
N GLU A 56 -20.92 17.26 -22.28
CA GLU A 56 -21.80 18.38 -21.95
C GLU A 56 -22.10 18.44 -20.45
N GLU A 57 -22.36 19.64 -19.91
CA GLU A 57 -22.80 19.82 -18.54
C GLU A 57 -24.14 19.10 -18.37
N VAL A 58 -24.19 18.10 -17.49
CA VAL A 58 -25.45 17.42 -17.15
C VAL A 58 -26.24 18.33 -16.20
N PRO A 59 -27.46 18.77 -16.60
CA PRO A 59 -28.29 19.57 -15.74
C PRO A 59 -28.53 18.89 -14.37
N GLY A 60 -28.26 19.59 -13.27
CA GLY A 60 -28.49 19.09 -11.91
C GLY A 60 -27.28 18.44 -11.23
N GLN A 61 -26.19 18.21 -11.92
CA GLN A 61 -24.92 17.89 -11.25
C GLN A 61 -24.10 19.15 -11.05
N GLY A 62 -23.99 19.60 -9.81
CA GLY A 62 -23.17 20.74 -9.43
C GLY A 62 -21.74 20.60 -9.98
N LYS A 63 -21.15 21.71 -10.39
CA LYS A 63 -19.77 21.79 -10.86
C LYS A 63 -18.84 21.11 -9.87
N VAL A 64 -18.29 19.95 -10.22
CA VAL A 64 -17.24 19.30 -9.44
C VAL A 64 -16.01 20.18 -9.54
N GLN A 65 -15.79 21.02 -8.52
CA GLN A 65 -14.62 21.89 -8.45
C GLN A 65 -13.36 21.03 -8.41
N GLY A 66 -12.47 21.27 -9.33
CA GLY A 66 -11.09 20.75 -9.33
C GLY A 66 -10.72 19.86 -10.51
N ILE A 67 -11.56 18.91 -10.92
CA ILE A 67 -11.20 17.97 -11.99
C ILE A 67 -11.73 18.39 -13.36
N ASN A 68 -12.71 19.27 -13.43
CA ASN A 68 -13.40 19.63 -14.68
C ASN A 68 -12.97 20.95 -15.33
N LYS A 69 -12.18 21.79 -14.65
CA LYS A 69 -11.75 23.07 -15.25
C LYS A 69 -10.78 22.96 -16.42
N THR A 70 -10.10 21.80 -16.54
CA THR A 70 -9.16 21.52 -17.64
C THR A 70 -9.80 20.72 -18.78
N ARG A 71 -11.13 20.45 -18.74
CA ARG A 71 -11.79 19.50 -19.63
C ARG A 71 -12.69 20.11 -20.69
N SER A 72 -12.85 21.39 -20.77
CA SER A 72 -13.51 22.03 -21.91
C SER A 72 -12.55 22.13 -23.09
N GLY A 73 -12.36 21.03 -23.81
CA GLY A 73 -11.69 20.99 -25.11
C GLY A 73 -10.17 21.11 -25.14
N GLY A 74 -9.52 21.07 -23.98
CA GLY A 74 -8.07 21.22 -23.89
C GLY A 74 -7.38 19.93 -23.42
N TYR A 75 -6.23 19.65 -24.00
CA TYR A 75 -5.27 18.68 -23.52
C TYR A 75 -4.95 18.98 -22.06
N TYR A 76 -4.76 17.95 -21.23
CA TYR A 76 -4.10 18.14 -19.95
C TYR A 76 -2.71 18.71 -20.25
N ASP A 77 -2.39 19.84 -19.63
CA ASP A 77 -1.01 20.28 -19.54
C ASP A 77 -0.19 19.16 -18.92
N ASP A 78 0.90 18.73 -19.56
CA ASP A 78 1.76 17.65 -19.06
C ASP A 78 2.24 17.93 -17.62
N ALA A 79 2.37 19.20 -17.23
CA ALA A 79 2.71 19.61 -15.87
C ALA A 79 1.60 19.33 -14.83
N LEU A 80 0.34 19.21 -15.26
CA LEU A 80 -0.82 18.94 -14.39
C LEU A 80 -1.27 17.48 -14.44
N MET A 81 -0.57 16.63 -15.19
CA MET A 81 -0.89 15.22 -15.32
C MET A 81 -0.61 14.49 -14.00
N PRO A 82 -1.59 13.75 -13.47
CA PRO A 82 -1.33 12.90 -12.34
C PRO A 82 -0.33 11.80 -12.74
N THR A 83 0.76 11.67 -12.00
CA THR A 83 1.77 10.62 -12.18
C THR A 83 1.43 9.37 -11.37
N THR A 84 0.61 9.53 -10.34
CA THR A 84 0.22 8.49 -9.40
C THR A 84 -1.30 8.40 -9.27
N ARG A 85 -1.75 7.29 -8.73
CA ARG A 85 -3.15 7.02 -8.34
C ARG A 85 -3.18 6.41 -6.96
N ASN A 86 -4.32 6.46 -6.29
CA ASN A 86 -4.51 5.74 -5.04
C ASN A 86 -4.21 4.24 -5.23
N LYS A 87 -3.54 3.67 -4.25
CA LYS A 87 -3.29 2.23 -4.20
C LYS A 87 -4.61 1.47 -4.25
N ARG A 88 -4.64 0.40 -5.04
CA ARG A 88 -5.80 -0.50 -5.11
C ARG A 88 -5.84 -1.41 -3.90
N ASP A 89 -7.01 -1.97 -3.63
CA ASP A 89 -7.28 -2.91 -2.53
C ASP A 89 -6.71 -4.32 -2.77
N VAL A 90 -6.43 -4.68 -4.03
CA VAL A 90 -5.75 -5.93 -4.37
C VAL A 90 -4.26 -5.67 -4.55
N TRP A 91 -3.45 -6.31 -3.68
CA TRP A 91 -1.99 -6.19 -3.70
C TRP A 91 -1.34 -7.48 -4.19
N LEU A 92 -0.60 -7.39 -5.26
CA LEU A 92 0.21 -8.51 -5.75
C LEU A 92 1.59 -8.43 -5.09
N ILE A 93 1.81 -9.31 -4.12
CA ILE A 93 3.05 -9.36 -3.34
C ILE A 93 3.62 -10.77 -3.44
N ASN A 94 4.81 -10.89 -4.02
CA ASN A 94 5.50 -12.16 -4.09
C ASN A 94 6.05 -12.54 -2.72
N THR A 95 5.97 -13.82 -2.39
CA THR A 95 6.65 -14.37 -1.22
C THR A 95 8.15 -14.33 -1.45
N VAL A 96 8.89 -13.91 -0.42
CA VAL A 96 10.36 -13.93 -0.43
C VAL A 96 10.80 -15.09 0.46
N PRO A 97 11.60 -16.04 -0.05
CA PRO A 97 12.14 -17.11 0.80
C PRO A 97 12.96 -16.52 1.94
N TYR A 98 12.61 -16.85 3.16
CA TYR A 98 13.40 -16.49 4.32
C TYR A 98 14.38 -17.62 4.66
N LYS A 99 15.68 -17.33 4.65
CA LYS A 99 16.75 -18.31 4.92
C LYS A 99 17.01 -18.56 6.40
N GLY A 100 16.34 -17.85 7.30
CA GLY A 100 16.43 -18.07 8.74
C GLY A 100 15.45 -19.14 9.22
N GLY A 101 15.65 -19.65 10.44
CA GLY A 101 14.86 -20.76 11.02
C GLY A 101 13.41 -20.44 11.41
N HIS A 102 12.76 -19.43 10.78
CA HIS A 102 11.38 -19.05 11.06
C HIS A 102 10.45 -19.46 9.91
N PHE A 103 9.41 -20.24 10.21
CA PHE A 103 8.54 -20.86 9.20
C PHE A 103 7.42 -19.96 8.66
N ALA A 104 7.13 -18.80 9.23
CA ALA A 104 5.96 -17.98 8.93
C ALA A 104 6.27 -16.48 8.75
N ALA A 105 7.43 -16.15 8.15
CA ALA A 105 7.76 -14.75 7.86
C ALA A 105 6.96 -14.25 6.66
N TYR A 106 6.23 -13.16 6.84
CA TYR A 106 5.56 -12.47 5.71
C TYR A 106 6.52 -11.56 4.96
N PRO A 107 6.23 -11.22 3.68
CA PRO A 107 7.10 -10.37 2.89
C PRO A 107 7.24 -8.96 3.49
N PRO A 108 8.44 -8.37 3.57
CA PRO A 108 8.64 -7.00 4.05
C PRO A 108 7.75 -5.97 3.34
N LYS A 109 7.54 -6.13 2.03
CA LYS A 109 6.70 -5.24 1.22
C LYS A 109 5.27 -5.10 1.73
N LEU A 110 4.73 -6.14 2.36
CA LEU A 110 3.41 -6.12 2.97
C LEU A 110 3.36 -5.12 4.13
N VAL A 111 4.23 -5.31 5.09
CA VAL A 111 4.26 -4.51 6.32
C VAL A 111 4.72 -3.08 6.04
N GLU A 112 5.67 -2.87 5.15
CA GLU A 112 6.10 -1.53 4.70
C GLU A 112 4.90 -0.71 4.18
N THR A 113 4.07 -1.33 3.34
CA THR A 113 2.88 -0.67 2.81
C THR A 113 1.90 -0.29 3.92
N CYS A 114 1.68 -1.19 4.89
CA CYS A 114 0.80 -0.92 6.04
C CYS A 114 1.37 0.19 6.95
N ILE A 115 2.67 0.17 7.21
CA ILE A 115 3.35 1.18 8.04
C ILE A 115 3.29 2.55 7.37
N LEU A 116 3.62 2.64 6.08
CA LEU A 116 3.57 3.90 5.33
C LEU A 116 2.16 4.50 5.33
N ALA A 117 1.14 3.66 5.15
CA ALA A 117 -0.24 4.13 5.16
C ALA A 117 -0.73 4.56 6.55
N GLY A 118 -0.42 3.78 7.58
CA GLY A 118 -1.08 3.89 8.89
C GLY A 118 -0.26 4.52 10.01
N CYS A 119 1.04 4.77 9.81
CA CYS A 119 1.92 5.30 10.85
C CYS A 119 2.72 6.50 10.34
N PRO A 120 2.59 7.70 10.95
CA PRO A 120 3.40 8.86 10.60
C PRO A 120 4.88 8.62 10.89
N ALA A 121 5.77 9.36 10.23
CA ALA A 121 7.20 9.34 10.54
C ALA A 121 7.43 9.69 12.03
N GLY A 122 8.34 8.97 12.69
CA GLY A 122 8.58 9.08 14.12
C GLY A 122 7.49 8.43 15.00
N GLY A 123 6.41 7.94 14.43
CA GLY A 123 5.35 7.21 15.13
C GLY A 123 5.82 5.86 15.70
N VAL A 124 4.91 5.14 16.33
CA VAL A 124 5.19 3.83 16.95
C VAL A 124 4.34 2.76 16.29
N VAL A 125 4.99 1.71 15.83
CA VAL A 125 4.36 0.50 15.30
C VAL A 125 4.35 -0.56 16.41
N LEU A 126 3.20 -1.16 16.67
CA LEU A 126 3.07 -2.29 17.60
C LEU A 126 2.88 -3.58 16.80
N ASP A 127 3.69 -4.58 17.12
CA ASP A 127 3.51 -5.96 16.63
C ASP A 127 3.45 -6.91 17.84
N PRO A 128 2.26 -7.43 18.17
CA PRO A 128 2.10 -8.34 19.29
C PRO A 128 2.60 -9.76 19.02
N PHE A 129 3.04 -10.06 17.79
CA PHE A 129 3.55 -11.37 17.37
C PHE A 129 4.81 -11.19 16.50
N LEU A 130 5.82 -10.55 17.07
CA LEU A 130 7.00 -10.04 16.33
C LEU A 130 7.74 -11.11 15.54
N GLY A 131 7.78 -12.35 16.02
CA GLY A 131 8.48 -13.45 15.37
C GLY A 131 9.94 -13.12 15.10
N SER A 132 10.36 -13.26 13.84
CA SER A 132 11.73 -12.94 13.39
C SER A 132 12.02 -11.44 13.23
N GLY A 133 11.12 -10.54 13.62
CA GLY A 133 11.34 -9.11 13.62
C GLY A 133 11.11 -8.37 12.31
N THR A 134 10.35 -8.91 11.37
CA THR A 134 10.13 -8.27 10.07
C THR A 134 9.46 -6.90 10.22
N THR A 135 8.46 -6.77 11.10
CA THR A 135 7.81 -5.48 11.41
C THR A 135 8.79 -4.47 12.01
N GLY A 136 9.59 -4.89 12.98
CA GLY A 136 10.56 -4.01 13.63
C GLY A 136 11.62 -3.50 12.65
N LEU A 137 12.11 -4.38 11.78
CA LEU A 137 13.07 -4.01 10.73
C LEU A 137 12.46 -3.00 9.76
N ALA A 138 11.25 -3.25 9.26
CA ALA A 138 10.55 -2.36 8.36
C ALA A 138 10.24 -1.00 9.02
N ALA A 139 9.78 -1.00 10.28
CA ALA A 139 9.53 0.23 11.02
C ALA A 139 10.81 1.08 11.14
N LYS A 140 11.92 0.47 11.52
CA LYS A 140 13.22 1.14 11.63
C LYS A 140 13.71 1.71 10.29
N SER A 141 13.60 0.94 9.20
CA SER A 141 14.01 1.39 7.87
C SER A 141 13.17 2.55 7.33
N LEU A 142 11.98 2.73 7.87
CA LEU A 142 11.04 3.79 7.50
C LEU A 142 11.00 4.95 8.52
N ASP A 143 11.97 5.06 9.42
CA ASP A 143 12.04 6.09 10.47
C ASP A 143 10.83 6.06 11.44
N ARG A 144 10.36 4.85 11.79
CA ARG A 144 9.35 4.64 12.83
C ARG A 144 9.96 3.87 13.97
N ARG A 145 9.47 4.17 15.18
CA ARG A 145 9.77 3.34 16.37
C ARG A 145 8.89 2.10 16.33
N TYR A 146 9.27 1.07 17.07
CA TYR A 146 8.44 -0.13 17.18
C TYR A 146 8.41 -0.65 18.62
N ILE A 147 7.34 -1.36 18.93
CA ILE A 147 7.18 -2.21 20.10
C ILE A 147 6.82 -3.58 19.57
N GLY A 148 7.65 -4.57 19.85
CA GLY A 148 7.42 -5.95 19.46
C GLY A 148 7.22 -6.83 20.69
N ILE A 149 6.26 -7.75 20.61
CA ILE A 149 6.02 -8.77 21.65
C ILE A 149 6.26 -10.12 21.00
N GLU A 150 7.06 -10.96 21.64
CA GLU A 150 7.35 -12.31 21.18
C GLU A 150 7.47 -13.23 22.40
N LEU A 151 6.81 -14.37 22.35
CA LEU A 151 6.78 -15.33 23.46
C LEU A 151 7.99 -16.26 23.45
N ASN A 152 8.53 -16.58 22.27
CA ASN A 152 9.67 -17.47 22.11
C ASN A 152 10.98 -16.69 22.29
N ALA A 153 11.76 -17.03 23.31
CA ALA A 153 13.03 -16.37 23.61
C ALA A 153 14.06 -16.46 22.46
N GLU A 154 14.08 -17.56 21.70
CA GLU A 154 14.96 -17.73 20.54
C GLU A 154 14.59 -16.74 19.42
N TYR A 155 13.29 -16.54 19.20
CA TYR A 155 12.82 -15.54 18.23
C TYR A 155 13.05 -14.11 18.70
N CYS A 156 12.97 -13.85 20.02
CA CYS A 156 13.38 -12.56 20.58
C CYS A 156 14.85 -12.26 20.27
N ALA A 157 15.72 -13.24 20.49
CA ALA A 157 17.16 -13.09 20.21
C ALA A 157 17.43 -12.90 18.71
N LEU A 158 16.75 -13.67 17.85
CA LEU A 158 16.83 -13.56 16.40
C LEU A 158 16.37 -12.17 15.91
N ALA A 159 15.21 -11.71 16.39
CA ALA A 159 14.68 -10.39 16.05
C ALA A 159 15.61 -9.27 16.52
N GLY A 160 16.15 -9.39 17.75
CA GLY A 160 17.11 -8.43 18.30
C GLY A 160 18.38 -8.32 17.45
N ALA A 161 18.97 -9.46 17.07
CA ALA A 161 20.15 -9.50 16.21
C ALA A 161 19.85 -8.89 14.81
N ARG A 162 18.70 -9.26 14.22
CA ARG A 162 18.31 -8.80 12.90
C ARG A 162 18.02 -7.30 12.85
N ILE A 163 17.33 -6.76 13.85
CA ILE A 163 16.98 -5.34 13.89
C ILE A 163 18.14 -4.49 14.42
N GLY A 164 18.94 -5.03 15.34
CA GLY A 164 20.11 -4.35 15.90
C GLY A 164 21.30 -4.31 14.96
N GLY A 165 21.49 -5.34 14.16
CA GLY A 165 22.65 -5.51 13.27
C GLY A 165 22.58 -4.75 11.95
N GLY A 166 21.89 -3.65 11.83
CA GLY A 166 21.67 -2.84 10.64
C GLY A 166 22.63 -3.13 9.45
N ASN A 167 22.13 -3.67 8.37
CA ASN A 167 22.79 -4.01 7.09
C ASN A 167 23.70 -5.26 7.11
N THR A 168 23.12 -6.38 6.74
CA THR A 168 23.80 -7.35 5.87
C THR A 168 22.90 -7.63 4.68
#